data_a6a78c9578afd72ed544854147d71f68
#
_entry.id   a6a78c9578afd72ed544854147d71f68
#
_cell.length_a   1.000
_cell.length_b   1.000
_cell.length_c   1.000
_cell.angle_alpha   90.00
_cell.angle_beta   90.00
_cell.angle_gamma   90.00
#
_symmetry.space_group_name_H-M   'P 1'
#
loop_
_entity.id
_entity.type
_entity.pdbx_description
1 polymer ?
#
loop_
_entity_poly.entity_id
_entity_poly.type
_entity_poly.pdbx_seq_one_letter_code
_entity_poly.pdbx_strand_id
1 'polypeptide(L)'
;MSKINLRVSLTCNENIIYNEQEFVGIYNSDTISYKENDILVTLKLKPNKEIKMKRKHNNYNIELIFIENKETNGLYELKKYGNIPLTVFTKKLICDNHIYIEYYLNKQDELYKLNLFYDVK
;
A
#
# COMPACT_ATOMS: atom_id res chain seq x y z
N MET A 1 -15.00 2.84 14.74
CA MET A 1 -14.90 2.19 13.43
C MET A 1 -15.82 2.88 12.45
N SER A 2 -15.30 3.33 11.33
CA SER A 2 -16.05 4.09 10.33
C SER A 2 -15.98 3.41 8.97
N LYS A 3 -17.10 3.38 8.27
CA LYS A 3 -17.12 2.98 6.86
C LYS A 3 -16.58 4.14 6.03
N ILE A 4 -15.77 3.82 5.04
CA ILE A 4 -15.17 4.81 4.14
C ILE A 4 -15.37 4.39 2.69
N ASN A 5 -15.42 5.38 1.82
CA ASN A 5 -15.31 5.17 0.38
C ASN A 5 -13.88 5.44 -0.03
N LEU A 6 -13.32 4.55 -0.83
CA LEU A 6 -11.94 4.63 -1.28
C LEU A 6 -11.88 4.73 -2.79
N ARG A 7 -10.93 5.52 -3.29
CA ARG A 7 -10.55 5.56 -4.70
C ARG A 7 -9.04 5.32 -4.77
N VAL A 8 -8.65 4.26 -5.45
CA VAL A 8 -7.26 3.81 -5.46
C VAL A 8 -6.76 3.70 -6.89
N SER A 9 -5.57 4.21 -7.14
CA SER A 9 -4.90 4.05 -8.43
C SER A 9 -3.42 3.76 -8.22
N LEU A 10 -2.82 3.05 -9.16
CA LEU A 10 -1.41 2.71 -9.14
C LEU A 10 -0.82 2.85 -10.53
N THR A 11 0.30 3.56 -10.63
CA THR A 11 1.09 3.67 -11.86
C THR A 11 2.51 3.20 -11.63
N CYS A 12 3.17 2.77 -12.70
CA CYS A 12 4.59 2.41 -12.68
C CYS A 12 5.23 3.04 -13.91
N ASN A 13 6.17 3.98 -13.70
CA ASN A 13 6.81 4.74 -14.78
C ASN A 13 5.80 5.33 -15.77
N GLU A 14 4.75 5.96 -15.23
CA GLU A 14 3.66 6.58 -16.00
C GLU A 14 2.74 5.57 -16.71
N ASN A 15 3.05 4.28 -16.69
CA ASN A 15 2.13 3.25 -17.16
C ASN A 15 1.10 2.95 -16.08
N ILE A 16 -0.15 2.93 -16.49
CA ILE A 16 -1.23 2.66 -15.54
C ILE A 16 -1.28 1.16 -15.26
N ILE A 17 -1.05 0.76 -14.00
CA ILE A 17 -1.23 -0.62 -13.56
C ILE A 17 -2.70 -0.85 -13.30
N TYR A 18 -3.34 0.06 -12.57
CA TYR A 18 -4.79 0.13 -12.56
C TYR A 18 -5.24 1.57 -12.36
N ASN A 19 -6.31 1.92 -13.07
CA ASN A 19 -6.97 3.22 -12.97
C ASN A 19 -7.66 3.34 -11.62
N GLU A 20 -8.13 4.55 -11.35
CA GLU A 20 -8.92 4.81 -10.16
C GLU A 20 -10.08 3.82 -10.04
N GLN A 21 -10.01 2.99 -9.01
CA GLN A 21 -11.04 2.01 -8.68
C GLN A 21 -11.67 2.37 -7.35
N GLU A 22 -12.96 2.13 -7.24
CA GLU A 22 -13.71 2.45 -6.04
C GLU A 22 -13.90 1.21 -5.17
N PHE A 23 -13.67 1.39 -3.87
CA PHE A 23 -13.87 0.34 -2.89
C PHE A 23 -14.60 0.91 -1.69
N VAL A 24 -15.27 0.03 -0.95
CA VAL A 24 -15.80 0.36 0.37
C VAL A 24 -14.91 -0.32 1.39
N GLY A 25 -14.44 0.45 2.34
CA GLY A 25 -13.54 -0.07 3.37
C GLY A 25 -13.93 0.38 4.76
N ILE A 26 -13.01 0.14 5.69
CA ILE A 26 -13.19 0.45 7.10
C ILE A 26 -11.98 1.24 7.57
N TYR A 27 -12.23 2.33 8.29
CA TYR A 27 -11.22 3.08 9.02
C TYR A 27 -11.42 2.78 10.51
N ASN A 28 -10.41 2.17 11.14
CA ASN A 28 -10.48 1.81 12.55
C ASN A 28 -9.19 2.24 13.24
N SER A 29 -9.29 3.26 14.09
CA SER A 29 -8.16 3.87 14.80
C SER A 29 -7.12 4.43 13.82
N ASP A 30 -6.10 3.66 13.50
CA ASP A 30 -5.00 4.05 12.62
C ASP A 30 -4.91 3.18 11.36
N THR A 31 -5.92 2.36 11.12
CA THR A 31 -5.83 1.33 10.07
C THR A 31 -6.98 1.48 9.07
N ILE A 32 -6.61 1.50 7.79
CA ILE A 32 -7.54 1.45 6.66
C ILE A 32 -7.50 0.03 6.10
N SER A 33 -8.67 -0.59 5.94
CA SER A 33 -8.79 -1.93 5.38
C SER A 33 -9.85 -1.96 4.30
N TYR A 34 -9.55 -2.65 3.20
CA TYR A 34 -10.53 -2.85 2.13
C TYR A 34 -10.20 -4.13 1.39
N LYS A 35 -11.18 -4.66 0.67
CA LYS A 35 -10.98 -5.84 -0.18
C LYS A 35 -10.90 -5.43 -1.64
N GLU A 36 -9.85 -5.89 -2.29
CA GLU A 36 -9.63 -5.77 -3.72
C GLU A 36 -9.78 -7.17 -4.31
N ASN A 37 -10.97 -7.51 -4.78
CA ASN A 37 -11.34 -8.88 -5.14
C ASN A 37 -11.18 -9.80 -3.92
N ASP A 38 -10.29 -10.79 -3.98
CA ASP A 38 -10.03 -11.72 -2.89
C ASP A 38 -8.77 -11.36 -2.09
N ILE A 39 -8.26 -10.13 -2.28
CA ILE A 39 -7.09 -9.63 -1.58
C ILE A 39 -7.55 -8.66 -0.48
N LEU A 40 -7.16 -8.94 0.75
CA LEU A 40 -7.39 -8.01 1.85
C LEU A 40 -6.20 -7.05 1.93
N VAL A 41 -6.46 -5.78 1.71
CA VAL A 41 -5.45 -4.72 1.81
C VAL A 41 -5.62 -3.99 3.12
N THR A 42 -4.53 -3.82 3.85
CA THR A 42 -4.52 -3.13 5.13
C THR A 42 -3.38 -2.12 5.14
N LEU A 43 -3.69 -0.88 5.50
CA LEU A 43 -2.72 0.20 5.62
C LEU A 43 -2.75 0.70 7.06
N LYS A 44 -1.67 0.50 7.78
CA LYS A 44 -1.53 1.02 9.13
C LYS A 44 -0.75 2.32 9.09
N LEU A 45 -1.39 3.41 9.55
CA LEU A 45 -0.83 4.76 9.54
C LEU A 45 -0.22 5.04 10.91
N LYS A 46 1.10 5.16 10.98
CA LYS A 46 1.79 5.40 12.23
C LYS A 46 2.08 6.90 12.43
N PRO A 47 2.18 7.37 13.69
CA PRO A 47 2.33 8.81 13.97
C PRO A 47 3.57 9.46 13.37
N ASN A 48 4.65 8.72 13.14
CA ASN A 48 5.91 9.23 12.59
C ASN A 48 5.96 9.23 11.07
N LYS A 49 4.80 9.25 10.41
CA LYS A 49 4.68 9.19 8.95
C LYS A 49 5.25 7.91 8.35
N GLU A 50 5.10 6.83 9.06
CA GLU A 50 5.39 5.50 8.54
C GLU A 50 4.07 4.83 8.16
N ILE A 51 4.03 4.20 6.98
CA ILE A 51 2.86 3.43 6.56
C ILE A 51 3.29 1.99 6.35
N LYS A 52 2.59 1.07 6.99
CA LYS A 52 2.79 -0.36 6.80
C LYS A 52 1.63 -0.91 5.99
N MET A 53 1.92 -1.44 4.81
CA MET A 53 0.91 -2.02 3.92
C MET A 53 1.03 -3.52 3.91
N LYS A 54 -0.09 -4.21 4.06
CA LYS A 54 -0.19 -5.65 3.91
C LYS A 54 -1.22 -5.97 2.84
N ARG A 55 -0.88 -6.92 1.97
CA ARG A 55 -1.79 -7.48 0.98
C ARG A 55 -1.86 -8.98 1.24
N LYS A 56 -3.03 -9.45 1.66
CA LYS A 56 -3.20 -10.85 2.04
C LYS A 56 -4.10 -11.57 1.06
N HIS A 57 -3.58 -12.62 0.48
CA HIS A 57 -4.29 -13.51 -0.43
C HIS A 57 -4.16 -14.95 0.10
N ASN A 58 -4.99 -15.86 -0.40
CA ASN A 58 -4.92 -17.26 0.01
C ASN A 58 -3.58 -17.91 -0.29
N ASN A 59 -2.91 -17.48 -1.35
CA ASN A 59 -1.66 -18.09 -1.84
C ASN A 59 -0.41 -17.30 -1.48
N TYR A 60 -0.55 -16.05 -1.04
CA TYR A 60 0.60 -15.20 -0.73
C TYR A 60 0.23 -14.08 0.23
N ASN A 61 1.25 -13.54 0.88
CA ASN A 61 1.15 -12.30 1.63
C ASN A 61 2.28 -11.38 1.20
N ILE A 62 1.99 -10.09 1.08
CA ILE A 62 2.99 -9.07 0.81
C ILE A 62 2.94 -8.04 1.94
N GLU A 63 4.11 -7.68 2.45
CA GLU A 63 4.22 -6.64 3.47
C GLU A 63 5.27 -5.64 3.03
N LEU A 64 4.89 -4.36 2.99
CA LEU A 64 5.77 -3.25 2.62
C LEU A 64 5.70 -2.18 3.70
N ILE A 65 6.85 -1.58 4.00
CA ILE A 65 6.93 -0.48 4.96
C ILE A 65 7.44 0.76 4.20
N PHE A 66 6.71 1.86 4.32
CA PHE A 66 7.04 3.12 3.67
C PHE A 66 7.45 4.17 4.69
N ILE A 67 8.68 4.65 4.58
CA ILE A 67 9.19 5.78 5.37
C ILE A 67 9.91 6.71 4.39
N GLU A 68 9.48 7.97 4.31
CA GLU A 68 10.00 8.91 3.33
C GLU A 68 11.51 9.05 3.42
N ASN A 69 12.16 8.99 2.26
CA ASN A 69 13.62 9.11 2.09
C ASN A 69 14.41 8.01 2.79
N LYS A 70 13.80 6.86 3.05
CA LYS A 70 14.49 5.73 3.67
C LYS A 70 14.26 4.44 2.91
N GLU A 71 15.26 3.57 2.97
CA GLU A 71 15.14 2.20 2.51
C GLU A 71 14.64 1.33 3.66
N THR A 72 13.63 0.54 3.38
CA THR A 72 13.03 -0.39 4.36
C THR A 72 12.98 -1.78 3.77
N ASN A 73 12.79 -2.77 4.63
CA ASN A 73 12.64 -4.15 4.22
C ASN A 73 11.17 -4.52 4.13
N GLY A 74 10.81 -5.25 3.07
CA GLY A 74 9.52 -5.84 2.91
C GLY A 74 9.64 -7.35 2.77
N LEU A 75 8.51 -8.00 2.59
CA LEU A 75 8.47 -9.45 2.48
C LEU A 75 7.39 -9.88 1.50
N TYR A 76 7.75 -10.78 0.58
CA TYR A 76 6.80 -11.48 -0.26
C TYR A 76 6.80 -12.94 0.21
N GLU A 77 5.71 -13.35 0.85
CA GLU A 77 5.60 -14.68 1.42
C GLU A 77 4.70 -15.54 0.54
N LEU A 78 5.30 -16.55 -0.09
CA LEU A 78 4.59 -17.52 -0.92
C LEU A 78 4.35 -18.76 -0.09
N LYS A 79 3.10 -19.14 0.11
CA LYS A 79 2.76 -20.22 1.06
C LYS A 79 3.37 -21.57 0.72
N LYS A 80 3.60 -21.84 -0.56
CA LYS A 80 4.18 -23.13 -1.00
C LYS A 80 5.65 -23.05 -1.35
N TYR A 81 6.20 -21.87 -1.54
CA TYR A 81 7.53 -21.70 -2.14
C TYR A 81 8.51 -20.93 -1.24
N GLY A 82 8.06 -20.47 -0.08
CA GLY A 82 8.90 -19.75 0.85
C GLY A 82 8.82 -18.25 0.71
N ASN A 83 9.79 -17.55 1.28
CA ASN A 83 9.77 -16.11 1.43
C ASN A 83 10.78 -15.44 0.51
N ILE A 84 10.38 -14.35 -0.13
CA ILE A 84 11.25 -13.52 -0.96
C ILE A 84 11.40 -12.17 -0.26
N PRO A 85 12.60 -11.79 0.19
CA PRO A 85 12.80 -10.47 0.78
C PRO A 85 12.68 -9.39 -0.28
N LEU A 86 12.10 -8.25 0.11
CA LEU A 86 11.96 -7.09 -0.74
C LEU A 86 12.65 -5.91 -0.07
N THR A 87 13.19 -4.99 -0.88
CA THR A 87 13.64 -3.70 -0.40
C THR A 87 12.75 -2.63 -1.00
N VAL A 88 12.42 -1.64 -0.17
CA VAL A 88 11.54 -0.54 -0.56
C VAL A 88 12.26 0.77 -0.25
N PHE A 89 12.39 1.63 -1.26
CA PHE A 89 12.84 3.00 -1.03
C PHE A 89 11.67 3.94 -1.30
N THR A 90 11.26 4.70 -0.32
CA THR A 90 10.16 5.64 -0.43
C THR A 90 10.70 7.02 -0.75
N LYS A 91 10.39 7.49 -1.96
CA LYS A 91 10.83 8.81 -2.43
C LYS A 91 9.97 9.93 -1.86
N LYS A 92 8.66 9.71 -1.77
CA LYS A 92 7.70 10.71 -1.29
C LYS A 92 6.55 10.03 -0.59
N LEU A 93 6.09 10.61 0.50
CA LEU A 93 4.96 10.10 1.25
C LEU A 93 4.12 11.25 1.76
N ILE A 94 2.85 11.26 1.36
CA ILE A 94 1.86 12.20 1.88
C ILE A 94 0.79 11.38 2.59
N CYS A 95 0.50 11.74 3.83
CA CYS A 95 -0.50 11.06 4.61
C CYS A 95 -1.29 12.08 5.44
N ASP A 96 -2.39 12.56 4.86
CA ASP A 96 -3.36 13.40 5.55
C ASP A 96 -4.75 12.83 5.27
N ASN A 97 -5.65 13.53 4.58
CA ASN A 97 -6.92 12.96 4.12
C ASN A 97 -6.78 12.24 2.77
N HIS A 98 -5.56 12.09 2.29
CA HIS A 98 -5.19 11.49 1.04
C HIS A 98 -3.82 10.83 1.23
N ILE A 99 -3.67 9.61 0.78
CA ILE A 99 -2.39 8.88 0.86
C ILE A 99 -1.78 8.85 -0.52
N TYR A 100 -0.56 9.35 -0.63
CA TYR A 100 0.21 9.32 -1.86
C TYR A 100 1.63 8.84 -1.56
N ILE A 101 2.06 7.78 -2.26
CA ILE A 101 3.36 7.18 -2.03
C ILE A 101 4.08 6.99 -3.37
N GLU A 102 5.31 7.54 -3.47
CA GLU A 102 6.22 7.24 -4.57
C GLU A 102 7.33 6.34 -4.06
N TYR A 103 7.52 5.20 -4.69
CA TYR A 103 8.49 4.23 -4.19
C TYR A 103 9.12 3.38 -5.28
N TYR A 104 10.30 2.85 -4.97
CA TYR A 104 11.02 1.88 -5.79
C TYR A 104 11.07 0.54 -5.06
N LEU A 105 11.07 -0.55 -5.81
CA LEU A 105 11.22 -1.90 -5.27
C LEU A 105 12.54 -2.51 -5.73
N ASN A 106 13.25 -3.18 -4.82
CA ASN A 106 14.45 -3.98 -5.11
C ASN A 106 15.53 -3.21 -5.86
N LYS A 107 15.68 -1.93 -5.54
CA LYS A 107 16.70 -1.04 -6.13
C LYS A 107 16.60 -0.93 -7.65
N GLN A 108 15.40 -1.15 -8.20
CA GLN A 108 15.13 -0.98 -9.62
C GLN A 108 14.76 0.48 -9.92
N ASP A 109 14.83 0.85 -11.20
CA ASP A 109 14.56 2.23 -11.61
C ASP A 109 13.08 2.53 -11.83
N GLU A 110 12.21 1.55 -11.65
CA GLU A 110 10.78 1.69 -11.87
C GLU A 110 10.13 2.40 -10.70
N LEU A 111 9.57 3.57 -10.94
CA LEU A 111 8.91 4.37 -9.91
C LEU A 111 7.41 4.05 -9.86
N TYR A 112 6.98 3.52 -8.73
CA TYR A 112 5.57 3.28 -8.45
C TYR A 112 4.96 4.51 -7.78
N LYS A 113 3.75 4.85 -8.17
CA LYS A 113 2.97 5.92 -7.55
C LYS A 113 1.62 5.36 -7.16
N LEU A 114 1.37 5.31 -5.87
CA LEU A 114 0.11 4.86 -5.29
C LEU A 114 -0.68 6.06 -4.80
N ASN A 115 -1.91 6.20 -5.28
CA ASN A 115 -2.84 7.22 -4.81
C ASN A 115 -4.03 6.56 -4.15
N LEU A 116 -4.37 7.02 -2.97
CA LEU A 116 -5.52 6.52 -2.24
C LEU A 116 -6.27 7.69 -1.61
N PHE A 117 -7.46 7.96 -2.14
CA PHE A 117 -8.36 8.95 -1.58
C PHE A 117 -9.44 8.25 -0.77
N TYR A 118 -9.78 8.78 0.38
CA TYR A 118 -10.84 8.19 1.20
C TYR A 118 -11.70 9.26 1.83
N ASP A 119 -13.00 8.97 1.91
CA ASP A 119 -14.00 9.81 2.54
C ASP A 119 -14.77 8.99 3.55
N VAL A 120 -14.97 9.54 4.74
CA VAL A 120 -15.78 8.90 5.77
C VAL A 120 -17.26 9.02 5.38
N LYS A 121 -17.95 7.90 5.44
CA LYS A 121 -19.39 7.86 5.17
C LYS A 121 -20.20 8.40 6.35
#